data_67bf0bcddf10df6de98c4247d772a8e6
#
_entry.id   67bf0bcddf10df6de98c4247d772a8e6
#
_cell.length_a   1.000
_cell.length_b   1.000
_cell.length_c   1.000
_cell.angle_alpha   90.00
_cell.angle_beta   90.00
_cell.angle_gamma   90.00
#
_symmetry.space_group_name_H-M   'P 1'
#
loop_
_entity.id
_entity.type
_entity.pdbx_description
1 polymer ?
#
loop_
_entity_poly.entity_id
_entity_poly.type
_entity_poly.pdbx_seq_one_letter_code
_entity_poly.pdbx_strand_id
1 'polypeptide(L)'
;MEFTDYQAKYFAWELTKRSPSDSLEKLAGAVANAQVDLNPHQVDAALFAFRSPLSRGALLADEVGLGKTIEAGLVLSQRWAERKRRILIITPANLRKQWYQELNEKFFLPCTILETKPYNAAIRAGQFKPFEVDDTIVICSYQFARNKAADVANTPWDLVVIDEAHRLRNVYKPTNVIANTLKQALKDRHKLLLTATPLQNSLLELFGLVSFIDERTFGDLSSFKEQFANLNQARVFGILQERLRPICHRTLRRQVTAYIPFTRRHALLEEFTPEESEDRLYDLVSEYLRRDNLQALPAGQRSLMTLVLRKLLASSTFAIAGALTSIAERLKKKLRKQALVESLEEEL
;
A
#
# COMPACT_ATOMS: atom_id res chain seq x y z
N MET A 1 -24.57 39.08 -1.78
CA MET A 1 -25.82 38.34 -1.52
C MET A 1 -26.22 38.65 -0.09
N GLU A 2 -27.31 39.37 0.12
CA GLU A 2 -27.84 39.56 1.46
C GLU A 2 -28.74 38.35 1.82
N PHE A 3 -28.47 37.73 2.94
CA PHE A 3 -29.30 36.63 3.43
C PHE A 3 -30.54 37.21 4.13
N THR A 4 -31.68 36.57 3.91
CA THR A 4 -32.89 36.87 4.72
C THR A 4 -32.70 36.32 6.13
N ASP A 5 -33.41 36.88 7.12
CA ASP A 5 -33.35 36.45 8.50
C ASP A 5 -33.68 34.94 8.65
N TYR A 6 -34.59 34.45 7.80
CA TYR A 6 -34.93 33.02 7.76
C TYR A 6 -33.75 32.16 7.26
N GLN A 7 -33.07 32.59 6.19
CA GLN A 7 -31.89 31.91 5.68
C GLN A 7 -30.74 31.95 6.69
N ALA A 8 -30.52 33.09 7.33
CA ALA A 8 -29.52 33.23 8.38
C ALA A 8 -29.80 32.30 9.57
N LYS A 9 -31.07 32.21 10.00
CA LYS A 9 -31.49 31.27 11.06
C LYS A 9 -31.32 29.81 10.64
N TYR A 10 -31.67 29.47 9.41
CA TYR A 10 -31.48 28.12 8.87
C TYR A 10 -30.00 27.73 8.83
N PHE A 11 -29.14 28.60 8.29
CA PHE A 11 -27.71 28.35 8.28
C PHE A 11 -27.08 28.28 9.66
N ALA A 12 -27.51 29.14 10.58
CA ALA A 12 -27.05 29.08 11.97
C ALA A 12 -27.44 27.76 12.63
N TRP A 13 -28.66 27.27 12.37
CA TRP A 13 -29.12 25.96 12.87
C TRP A 13 -28.33 24.81 12.27
N GLU A 14 -28.11 24.79 10.95
CA GLU A 14 -27.30 23.76 10.28
C GLU A 14 -25.84 23.75 10.79
N LEU A 15 -25.24 24.93 10.99
CA LEU A 15 -23.87 25.05 11.51
C LEU A 15 -23.75 24.61 12.98
N THR A 16 -24.83 24.69 13.76
CA THR A 16 -24.85 24.28 15.17
C THR A 16 -25.36 22.86 15.39
N LYS A 17 -25.91 22.23 14.36
CA LYS A 17 -26.39 20.84 14.41
C LYS A 17 -25.25 19.88 14.72
N ARG A 18 -25.33 19.24 15.87
CA ARG A 18 -24.39 18.18 16.29
C ARG A 18 -24.94 16.83 15.87
N SER A 19 -24.49 16.31 14.77
CA SER A 19 -24.77 14.92 14.37
C SER A 19 -23.62 14.01 14.81
N PRO A 20 -23.88 12.75 15.20
CA PRO A 20 -22.84 11.76 15.46
C PRO A 20 -21.89 11.63 14.26
N SER A 21 -20.63 11.33 14.51
CA SER A 21 -19.62 11.22 13.44
C SER A 21 -19.89 10.11 12.43
N ASP A 22 -20.70 9.13 12.78
CA ASP A 22 -21.16 8.01 11.95
C ASP A 22 -22.54 8.21 11.32
N SER A 23 -23.09 9.44 11.34
CA SER A 23 -24.38 9.72 10.72
C SER A 23 -24.26 9.85 9.20
N LEU A 24 -25.24 9.25 8.51
CA LEU A 24 -25.36 9.35 7.04
C LEU A 24 -25.50 10.80 6.58
N GLU A 25 -26.16 11.66 7.37
CA GLU A 25 -26.36 13.07 7.08
C GLU A 25 -25.03 13.86 7.04
N LYS A 26 -24.09 13.54 7.92
CA LYS A 26 -22.76 14.15 7.91
C LYS A 26 -21.95 13.74 6.69
N LEU A 27 -22.00 12.44 6.36
CA LEU A 27 -21.33 11.92 5.19
C LEU A 27 -21.96 12.49 3.90
N ALA A 28 -23.27 12.71 3.86
CA ALA A 28 -23.97 13.27 2.70
C ALA A 28 -23.42 14.65 2.30
N GLY A 29 -23.07 15.51 3.27
CA GLY A 29 -22.44 16.81 2.98
C GLY A 29 -21.04 16.70 2.36
N ALA A 30 -20.23 15.72 2.79
CA ALA A 30 -18.92 15.46 2.22
C ALA A 30 -18.99 14.80 0.84
N VAL A 31 -20.02 13.98 0.63
CA VAL A 31 -20.30 13.25 -0.62
C VAL A 31 -20.87 14.17 -1.69
N ALA A 32 -21.73 15.12 -1.33
CA ALA A 32 -22.38 16.02 -2.28
C ALA A 32 -21.41 16.83 -3.16
N ASN A 33 -20.19 17.02 -2.68
CA ASN A 33 -19.13 17.73 -3.39
C ASN A 33 -18.19 16.79 -4.18
N ALA A 34 -18.30 15.47 -4.00
CA ALA A 34 -17.45 14.52 -4.69
C ALA A 34 -18.00 14.18 -6.09
N GLN A 35 -17.14 14.22 -7.11
CA GLN A 35 -17.49 13.79 -8.47
C GLN A 35 -17.24 12.27 -8.61
N VAL A 36 -18.05 11.49 -7.89
CA VAL A 36 -17.92 10.02 -7.87
C VAL A 36 -19.29 9.38 -7.89
N ASP A 37 -19.48 8.39 -8.76
CA ASP A 37 -20.62 7.48 -8.67
C ASP A 37 -20.41 6.55 -7.47
N LEU A 38 -21.21 6.74 -6.44
CA LEU A 38 -21.08 6.01 -5.19
C LEU A 38 -21.85 4.71 -5.21
N ASN A 39 -21.20 3.66 -4.76
CA ASN A 39 -21.83 2.37 -4.53
C ASN A 39 -22.16 2.17 -3.04
N PRO A 40 -23.26 1.46 -2.69
CA PRO A 40 -23.68 1.26 -1.30
C PRO A 40 -22.58 0.72 -0.38
N HIS A 41 -21.81 -0.27 -0.83
CA HIS A 41 -20.72 -0.86 -0.04
C HIS A 41 -19.62 0.15 0.31
N GLN A 42 -19.32 1.13 -0.57
CA GLN A 42 -18.32 2.18 -0.33
C GLN A 42 -18.77 3.13 0.79
N VAL A 43 -20.06 3.44 0.81
CA VAL A 43 -20.68 4.24 1.89
C VAL A 43 -20.64 3.47 3.20
N ASP A 44 -20.99 2.18 3.18
CA ASP A 44 -20.95 1.32 4.36
C ASP A 44 -19.54 1.18 4.93
N ALA A 45 -18.53 1.02 4.07
CA ALA A 45 -17.12 0.99 4.46
C ALA A 45 -16.67 2.32 5.10
N ALA A 46 -17.05 3.46 4.52
CA ALA A 46 -16.75 4.77 5.08
C ALA A 46 -17.43 4.99 6.44
N LEU A 47 -18.72 4.66 6.56
CA LEU A 47 -19.45 4.73 7.83
C LEU A 47 -18.82 3.83 8.89
N PHE A 48 -18.39 2.62 8.50
CA PHE A 48 -17.69 1.71 9.40
C PHE A 48 -16.42 2.35 9.98
N ALA A 49 -15.64 3.04 9.16
CA ALA A 49 -14.41 3.70 9.60
C ALA A 49 -14.64 4.80 10.66
N PHE A 50 -15.87 5.35 10.74
CA PHE A 50 -16.25 6.33 11.75
C PHE A 50 -16.83 5.72 13.03
N ARG A 51 -17.37 4.49 12.97
CA ARG A 51 -18.18 3.88 14.07
C ARG A 51 -17.40 3.46 15.30
N SER A 52 -16.09 3.29 15.21
CA SER A 52 -15.34 2.74 16.34
C SER A 52 -14.70 3.83 17.20
N PRO A 53 -15.37 4.31 18.28
CA PRO A 53 -14.79 5.30 19.19
C PRO A 53 -13.67 4.71 20.05
N LEU A 54 -13.64 3.40 20.23
CA LEU A 54 -12.65 2.70 21.06
C LEU A 54 -11.43 2.21 20.26
N SER A 55 -11.56 2.07 18.94
CA SER A 55 -10.46 1.66 18.08
C SER A 55 -9.61 2.85 17.64
N ARG A 56 -8.30 2.64 17.62
CA ARG A 56 -7.35 3.62 17.05
C ARG A 56 -7.31 3.59 15.51
N GLY A 57 -8.30 2.98 14.87
CA GLY A 57 -8.42 2.93 13.42
C GLY A 57 -9.29 1.79 12.92
N ALA A 58 -9.31 1.63 11.60
CA ALA A 58 -10.07 0.62 10.89
C ALA A 58 -9.23 -0.04 9.78
N LEU A 59 -9.58 -1.28 9.45
CA LEU A 59 -9.07 -2.02 8.32
C LEU A 59 -10.19 -2.17 7.28
N LEU A 60 -10.06 -1.52 6.13
CA LEU A 60 -10.92 -1.72 4.98
C LEU A 60 -10.29 -2.77 4.07
N ALA A 61 -10.95 -3.92 4.00
CA ALA A 61 -10.41 -5.13 3.38
C ALA A 61 -11.24 -5.62 2.18
N ASP A 62 -11.90 -4.70 1.49
CA ASP A 62 -12.71 -4.97 0.32
C ASP A 62 -11.87 -5.55 -0.83
N GLU A 63 -12.47 -6.44 -1.64
CA GLU A 63 -11.78 -7.08 -2.75
C GLU A 63 -11.25 -6.06 -3.78
N VAL A 64 -10.30 -6.51 -4.58
CA VAL A 64 -9.71 -5.68 -5.65
C VAL A 64 -10.80 -5.19 -6.60
N GLY A 65 -10.78 -3.89 -6.95
CA GLY A 65 -11.71 -3.29 -7.91
C GLY A 65 -13.05 -2.85 -7.30
N LEU A 66 -13.22 -2.91 -5.97
CA LEU A 66 -14.41 -2.38 -5.29
C LEU A 66 -14.28 -0.89 -4.90
N GLY A 67 -13.12 -0.27 -5.15
CA GLY A 67 -12.95 1.17 -4.98
C GLY A 67 -12.48 1.61 -3.59
N LYS A 68 -11.57 0.87 -2.95
CA LYS A 68 -11.00 1.25 -1.64
C LYS A 68 -10.45 2.69 -1.58
N THR A 69 -9.92 3.21 -2.67
CA THR A 69 -9.51 4.62 -2.75
C THR A 69 -10.70 5.57 -2.60
N ILE A 70 -11.88 5.18 -3.15
CA ILE A 70 -13.11 5.95 -3.00
C ILE A 70 -13.59 5.89 -1.55
N GLU A 71 -13.61 4.70 -0.93
CA GLU A 71 -13.96 4.52 0.48
C GLU A 71 -13.09 5.42 1.38
N ALA A 72 -11.78 5.39 1.17
CA ALA A 72 -10.85 6.26 1.89
C ALA A 72 -11.07 7.74 1.56
N GLY A 73 -11.34 8.09 0.30
CA GLY A 73 -11.65 9.45 -0.13
C GLY A 73 -12.86 10.03 0.59
N LEU A 74 -13.92 9.24 0.79
CA LEU A 74 -15.09 9.62 1.59
C LEU A 74 -14.71 9.92 3.05
N VAL A 75 -13.89 9.05 3.66
CA VAL A 75 -13.39 9.27 5.02
C VAL A 75 -12.54 10.54 5.11
N LEU A 76 -11.66 10.75 4.13
CA LEU A 76 -10.79 11.92 4.06
C LEU A 76 -11.61 13.20 3.91
N SER A 77 -12.60 13.23 3.00
CA SER A 77 -13.48 14.37 2.77
C SER A 77 -14.25 14.77 4.03
N GLN A 78 -14.78 13.78 4.76
CA GLN A 78 -15.48 14.02 6.01
C GLN A 78 -14.54 14.57 7.10
N ARG A 79 -13.34 13.98 7.26
CA ARG A 79 -12.33 14.49 8.21
C ARG A 79 -11.88 15.90 7.87
N TRP A 80 -11.72 16.18 6.58
CA TRP A 80 -11.38 17.52 6.09
C TRP A 80 -12.46 18.56 6.41
N ALA A 81 -13.73 18.21 6.21
CA ALA A 81 -14.88 19.05 6.57
C ALA A 81 -14.95 19.28 8.09
N GLU A 82 -14.53 18.30 8.91
CA GLU A 82 -14.43 18.41 10.38
C GLU A 82 -13.21 19.23 10.85
N ARG A 83 -12.48 19.88 9.96
CA ARG A 83 -11.24 20.63 10.27
C ARG A 83 -10.08 19.76 10.77
N LYS A 84 -10.14 18.44 10.60
CA LYS A 84 -9.06 17.49 10.87
C LYS A 84 -8.20 17.36 9.61
N ARG A 85 -7.26 18.29 9.44
CA ARG A 85 -6.55 18.48 8.18
C ARG A 85 -5.13 17.94 8.15
N ARG A 86 -4.57 17.56 9.29
CA ARG A 86 -3.25 16.93 9.37
C ARG A 86 -3.36 15.45 9.00
N ILE A 87 -3.34 15.18 7.70
CA ILE A 87 -3.57 13.86 7.14
C ILE A 87 -2.33 13.38 6.39
N LEU A 88 -1.90 12.15 6.68
CA LEU A 88 -0.81 11.47 6.01
C LEU A 88 -1.33 10.26 5.23
N ILE A 89 -0.91 10.12 3.97
CA ILE A 89 -1.15 8.92 3.17
C ILE A 89 0.18 8.24 2.88
N ILE A 90 0.31 7.01 3.33
CA ILE A 90 1.47 6.14 3.05
C ILE A 90 1.04 5.08 2.05
N THR A 91 1.65 5.10 0.86
CA THR A 91 1.28 4.21 -0.25
C THR A 91 2.54 3.66 -0.96
N PRO A 92 2.44 2.59 -1.75
CA PRO A 92 3.52 2.19 -2.65
C PRO A 92 3.98 3.34 -3.57
N ALA A 93 5.28 3.40 -3.85
CA ALA A 93 5.87 4.51 -4.59
C ALA A 93 5.23 4.77 -5.98
N ASN A 94 4.78 3.71 -6.64
CA ASN A 94 4.10 3.77 -7.94
C ASN A 94 2.65 4.29 -7.87
N LEU A 95 1.99 4.23 -6.70
CA LEU A 95 0.60 4.65 -6.54
C LEU A 95 0.44 6.10 -6.05
N ARG A 96 1.53 6.78 -5.67
CA ARG A 96 1.47 8.15 -5.12
C ARG A 96 0.82 9.16 -6.08
N LYS A 97 1.15 9.06 -7.39
CA LYS A 97 0.56 9.94 -8.42
C LYS A 97 -0.92 9.64 -8.63
N GLN A 98 -1.32 8.38 -8.59
CA GLN A 98 -2.72 7.98 -8.68
C GLN A 98 -3.51 8.54 -7.49
N TRP A 99 -3.02 8.41 -6.26
CA TRP A 99 -3.64 8.99 -5.08
C TRP A 99 -3.78 10.50 -5.20
N TYR A 100 -2.72 11.18 -5.65
CA TYR A 100 -2.74 12.63 -5.88
C TYR A 100 -3.84 13.03 -6.88
N GLN A 101 -3.92 12.35 -8.02
CA GLN A 101 -4.92 12.61 -9.05
C GLN A 101 -6.33 12.35 -8.55
N GLU A 102 -6.59 11.18 -7.96
CA GLU A 102 -7.93 10.81 -7.48
C GLU A 102 -8.45 11.77 -6.40
N LEU A 103 -7.61 12.19 -5.48
CA LEU A 103 -8.03 13.13 -4.43
C LEU A 103 -8.32 14.52 -4.98
N ASN A 104 -7.50 15.03 -5.89
CA ASN A 104 -7.73 16.35 -6.50
C ASN A 104 -8.92 16.35 -7.45
N GLU A 105 -9.02 15.35 -8.34
CA GLU A 105 -10.03 15.36 -9.41
C GLU A 105 -11.41 14.91 -8.91
N LYS A 106 -11.46 13.92 -8.00
CA LYS A 106 -12.72 13.35 -7.53
C LYS A 106 -13.25 13.96 -6.24
N PHE A 107 -12.35 14.37 -5.34
CA PHE A 107 -12.71 14.86 -4.01
C PHE A 107 -12.36 16.32 -3.77
N PHE A 108 -11.67 16.97 -4.70
CA PHE A 108 -11.20 18.36 -4.59
C PHE A 108 -10.39 18.62 -3.30
N LEU A 109 -9.71 17.60 -2.82
CA LEU A 109 -8.88 17.69 -1.63
C LEU A 109 -7.46 18.12 -2.02
N PRO A 110 -6.94 19.21 -1.44
CA PRO A 110 -5.58 19.66 -1.70
C PRO A 110 -4.59 18.65 -1.13
N CYS A 111 -3.68 18.18 -1.97
CA CYS A 111 -2.66 17.20 -1.56
C CYS A 111 -1.31 17.47 -2.19
N THR A 112 -0.25 17.01 -1.55
CA THR A 112 1.12 17.13 -2.01
C THR A 112 1.86 15.80 -1.88
N ILE A 113 2.73 15.51 -2.85
CA ILE A 113 3.61 14.35 -2.79
C ILE A 113 4.93 14.76 -2.17
N LEU A 114 5.22 14.26 -0.97
CA LEU A 114 6.47 14.51 -0.28
C LEU A 114 7.48 13.39 -0.55
N GLU A 115 8.58 13.78 -1.17
CA GLU A 115 9.71 12.91 -1.53
C GLU A 115 11.02 13.54 -1.07
N THR A 116 12.14 12.83 -1.27
CA THR A 116 13.46 13.29 -0.84
C THR A 116 13.85 14.65 -1.43
N LYS A 117 13.53 14.91 -2.72
CA LYS A 117 13.90 16.18 -3.36
C LYS A 117 13.09 17.37 -2.78
N PRO A 118 11.74 17.37 -2.78
CA PRO A 118 10.93 18.43 -2.17
C PRO A 118 11.25 18.60 -0.68
N TYR A 119 11.41 17.52 0.07
CA TYR A 119 11.74 17.57 1.48
C TYR A 119 13.06 18.30 1.72
N ASN A 120 14.13 17.94 1.01
CA ASN A 120 15.43 18.59 1.16
C ASN A 120 15.40 20.05 0.67
N ALA A 121 14.60 20.38 -0.33
CA ALA A 121 14.40 21.75 -0.78
C ALA A 121 13.71 22.60 0.31
N ALA A 122 12.68 22.08 0.97
CA ALA A 122 11.99 22.73 2.08
C ALA A 122 12.94 23.00 3.25
N ILE A 123 13.77 22.01 3.64
CA ILE A 123 14.79 22.19 4.70
C ILE A 123 15.79 23.29 4.33
N ARG A 124 16.28 23.32 3.08
CA ARG A 124 17.20 24.38 2.60
C ARG A 124 16.56 25.76 2.60
N ALA A 125 15.25 25.84 2.37
CA ALA A 125 14.47 27.05 2.43
C ALA A 125 14.12 27.49 3.87
N GLY A 126 14.61 26.78 4.91
CA GLY A 126 14.38 27.11 6.32
C GLY A 126 13.10 26.53 6.92
N GLN A 127 12.38 25.67 6.17
CA GLN A 127 11.21 24.94 6.70
C GLN A 127 11.69 23.66 7.41
N PHE A 128 11.88 23.75 8.73
CA PHE A 128 12.41 22.62 9.51
C PHE A 128 11.43 21.46 9.73
N LYS A 129 10.17 21.64 9.38
CA LYS A 129 9.11 20.63 9.55
C LYS A 129 8.32 20.43 8.25
N PRO A 130 8.92 19.80 7.23
CA PRO A 130 8.27 19.66 5.91
C PRO A 130 7.00 18.79 5.89
N PHE A 131 6.74 18.02 6.95
CA PHE A 131 5.48 17.27 7.11
C PHE A 131 4.35 18.11 7.71
N GLU A 132 4.67 19.20 8.41
CA GLU A 132 3.68 20.12 8.97
C GLU A 132 3.29 21.17 7.90
N VAL A 133 2.53 20.72 6.91
CA VAL A 133 1.97 21.59 5.88
C VAL A 133 0.50 21.85 6.24
N ASP A 134 0.14 23.12 6.36
CA ASP A 134 -1.24 23.47 6.64
C ASP A 134 -2.12 23.32 5.40
N ASP A 135 -3.37 22.92 5.63
CA ASP A 135 -4.41 22.79 4.60
C ASP A 135 -3.99 21.92 3.38
N THR A 136 -3.19 20.88 3.59
CA THR A 136 -2.75 19.98 2.53
C THR A 136 -2.53 18.56 3.05
N ILE A 137 -3.07 17.58 2.37
CA ILE A 137 -2.84 16.14 2.65
C ILE A 137 -1.46 15.75 2.14
N VAL A 138 -0.65 15.14 2.98
CA VAL A 138 0.70 14.69 2.61
C VAL A 138 0.66 13.24 2.12
N ILE A 139 1.17 13.00 0.91
CA ILE A 139 1.28 11.66 0.32
C ILE A 139 2.76 11.28 0.24
N CYS A 140 3.14 10.13 0.77
CA CYS A 140 4.53 9.66 0.69
C CYS A 140 4.63 8.13 0.49
N SER A 141 5.83 7.64 0.22
CA SER A 141 6.08 6.20 0.11
C SER A 141 6.45 5.59 1.46
N TYR A 142 6.30 4.26 1.58
CA TYR A 142 6.73 3.48 2.76
C TYR A 142 8.19 3.72 3.13
N GLN A 143 9.08 3.66 2.14
CA GLN A 143 10.52 3.89 2.36
C GLN A 143 10.80 5.30 2.84
N PHE A 144 10.14 6.30 2.24
CA PHE A 144 10.32 7.67 2.64
C PHE A 144 9.80 7.92 4.05
N ALA A 145 8.60 7.44 4.39
CA ALA A 145 8.04 7.53 5.73
C ALA A 145 8.94 6.84 6.78
N ARG A 146 9.47 5.64 6.46
CA ARG A 146 10.43 4.93 7.34
C ARG A 146 11.72 5.73 7.51
N ASN A 147 12.29 6.29 6.45
CA ASN A 147 13.53 7.05 6.51
C ASN A 147 13.37 8.38 7.28
N LYS A 148 12.16 8.90 7.37
CA LYS A 148 11.77 10.12 8.08
C LYS A 148 10.87 9.83 9.30
N ALA A 149 11.05 8.66 9.91
CA ALA A 149 10.18 8.19 10.99
C ALA A 149 10.12 9.14 12.20
N ALA A 150 11.20 9.84 12.52
CA ALA A 150 11.24 10.84 13.59
C ALA A 150 10.28 12.02 13.27
N ASP A 151 10.33 12.54 12.06
CA ASP A 151 9.46 13.64 11.65
C ASP A 151 7.99 13.18 11.58
N VAL A 152 7.76 11.96 11.06
CA VAL A 152 6.42 11.34 11.03
C VAL A 152 5.86 11.18 12.43
N ALA A 153 6.66 10.75 13.42
CA ALA A 153 6.24 10.59 14.81
C ALA A 153 5.95 11.92 15.50
N ASN A 154 6.76 12.94 15.22
CA ASN A 154 6.63 14.26 15.84
C ASN A 154 5.44 15.07 15.27
N THR A 155 4.98 14.75 14.06
CA THR A 155 3.83 15.45 13.48
C THR A 155 2.52 14.93 14.10
N PRO A 156 1.64 15.82 14.62
CA PRO A 156 0.38 15.42 15.27
C PRO A 156 -0.70 15.13 14.22
N TRP A 157 -0.62 13.97 13.58
CA TRP A 157 -1.57 13.54 12.55
C TRP A 157 -2.97 13.30 13.13
N ASP A 158 -4.00 13.84 12.48
CA ASP A 158 -5.41 13.54 12.76
C ASP A 158 -5.82 12.18 12.21
N LEU A 159 -5.27 11.82 11.04
CA LEU A 159 -5.50 10.54 10.38
C LEU A 159 -4.28 10.11 9.56
N VAL A 160 -3.94 8.83 9.63
CA VAL A 160 -2.94 8.21 8.76
C VAL A 160 -3.60 7.11 7.94
N VAL A 161 -3.65 7.30 6.62
CA VAL A 161 -4.11 6.28 5.67
C VAL A 161 -2.92 5.48 5.18
N ILE A 162 -3.02 4.17 5.22
CA ILE A 162 -1.96 3.27 4.75
C ILE A 162 -2.53 2.33 3.70
N ASP A 163 -2.17 2.58 2.46
CA ASP A 163 -2.61 1.80 1.32
C ASP A 163 -1.68 0.60 1.06
N GLU A 164 -2.25 -0.49 0.53
CA GLU A 164 -1.60 -1.78 0.38
C GLU A 164 -0.96 -2.26 1.71
N ALA A 165 -1.76 -2.15 2.78
CA ALA A 165 -1.34 -2.42 4.16
C ALA A 165 -0.86 -3.85 4.39
N HIS A 166 -1.14 -4.79 3.47
CA HIS A 166 -0.57 -6.14 3.50
C HIS A 166 0.97 -6.15 3.60
N ARG A 167 1.64 -5.07 3.22
CA ARG A 167 3.10 -4.89 3.41
C ARG A 167 3.51 -4.85 4.88
N LEU A 168 2.59 -4.51 5.79
CA LEU A 168 2.81 -4.43 7.23
C LEU A 168 2.44 -5.71 7.99
N ARG A 169 1.81 -6.68 7.33
CA ARG A 169 1.28 -7.91 7.95
C ARG A 169 2.29 -8.70 8.79
N ASN A 170 3.57 -8.62 8.46
CA ASN A 170 4.65 -9.30 9.19
C ASN A 170 5.31 -8.40 10.25
N VAL A 171 4.61 -7.42 10.80
CA VAL A 171 5.14 -6.50 11.82
C VAL A 171 5.59 -7.20 13.11
N TYR A 172 5.06 -8.39 13.41
CA TYR A 172 5.49 -9.23 14.53
C TYR A 172 6.88 -9.85 14.33
N LYS A 173 7.45 -9.79 13.13
CA LYS A 173 8.81 -10.26 12.83
C LYS A 173 9.80 -9.10 12.99
N PRO A 174 10.86 -9.24 13.83
CA PRO A 174 11.88 -8.19 13.99
C PRO A 174 12.58 -7.80 12.69
N THR A 175 12.65 -8.72 11.73
CA THR A 175 13.29 -8.50 10.42
C THR A 175 12.50 -7.54 9.51
N ASN A 176 11.21 -7.30 9.78
CA ASN A 176 10.43 -6.34 9.02
C ASN A 176 10.66 -4.91 9.55
N VAL A 177 11.83 -4.36 9.25
CA VAL A 177 12.26 -3.04 9.75
C VAL A 177 11.28 -1.93 9.37
N ILE A 178 10.73 -1.94 8.15
CA ILE A 178 9.79 -0.89 7.70
C ILE A 178 8.53 -0.90 8.56
N ALA A 179 7.91 -2.07 8.73
CA ALA A 179 6.67 -2.18 9.49
C ALA A 179 6.89 -1.83 10.99
N ASN A 180 7.97 -2.31 11.58
CA ASN A 180 8.28 -2.02 12.97
C ASN A 180 8.56 -0.53 13.22
N THR A 181 9.35 0.11 12.36
CA THR A 181 9.63 1.55 12.45
C THR A 181 8.36 2.39 12.33
N LEU A 182 7.52 2.07 11.34
CA LEU A 182 6.26 2.80 11.13
C LEU A 182 5.25 2.53 12.26
N LYS A 183 5.20 1.32 12.82
CA LYS A 183 4.35 1.00 13.98
C LYS A 183 4.70 1.88 15.17
N GLN A 184 5.98 2.04 15.46
CA GLN A 184 6.45 2.90 16.54
C GLN A 184 6.15 4.38 16.27
N ALA A 185 6.46 4.88 15.08
CA ALA A 185 6.24 6.27 14.69
C ALA A 185 4.76 6.68 14.74
N LEU A 186 3.85 5.72 14.48
CA LEU A 186 2.42 5.96 14.37
C LEU A 186 1.61 5.37 15.55
N LYS A 187 2.26 4.99 16.66
CA LYS A 187 1.66 4.24 17.77
C LYS A 187 0.36 4.89 18.28
N ASP A 188 0.36 6.19 18.47
CA ASP A 188 -0.75 6.93 19.07
C ASP A 188 -1.63 7.67 18.05
N ARG A 189 -1.47 7.37 16.76
CA ARG A 189 -2.23 8.01 15.69
C ARG A 189 -3.43 7.18 15.27
N HIS A 190 -4.46 7.85 14.80
CA HIS A 190 -5.62 7.20 14.19
C HIS A 190 -5.24 6.69 12.80
N LYS A 191 -5.55 5.43 12.48
CA LYS A 191 -5.08 4.76 11.26
C LYS A 191 -6.24 4.21 10.45
N LEU A 192 -6.17 4.34 9.14
CA LEU A 192 -7.04 3.67 8.18
C LEU A 192 -6.18 2.79 7.29
N LEU A 193 -6.25 1.49 7.47
CA LEU A 193 -5.52 0.52 6.67
C LEU A 193 -6.37 0.04 5.50
N LEU A 194 -5.81 0.06 4.29
CA LEU A 194 -6.48 -0.41 3.08
C LEU A 194 -5.72 -1.61 2.52
N THR A 195 -6.40 -2.72 2.29
CA THR A 195 -5.82 -3.90 1.63
C THR A 195 -6.89 -4.81 1.06
N ALA A 196 -6.64 -5.40 -0.09
CA ALA A 196 -7.52 -6.43 -0.63
C ALA A 196 -7.23 -7.84 -0.07
N THR A 197 -6.05 -8.02 0.54
CA THR A 197 -5.56 -9.32 1.02
C THR A 197 -5.12 -9.26 2.48
N PRO A 198 -6.07 -9.12 3.42
CA PRO A 198 -5.77 -9.03 4.85
C PRO A 198 -5.16 -10.34 5.39
N LEU A 199 -5.49 -11.44 4.76
CA LEU A 199 -5.01 -12.79 5.08
C LEU A 199 -4.64 -13.52 3.78
N GLN A 200 -3.43 -14.06 3.69
CA GLN A 200 -2.96 -14.80 2.52
C GLN A 200 -2.37 -16.15 2.88
N ASN A 201 -1.37 -16.18 3.75
CA ASN A 201 -0.62 -17.42 4.06
C ASN A 201 -0.82 -17.90 5.50
N SER A 202 -1.05 -17.01 6.45
CA SER A 202 -1.08 -17.35 7.87
C SER A 202 -1.95 -16.38 8.65
N LEU A 203 -2.66 -16.89 9.65
CA LEU A 203 -3.45 -16.07 10.57
C LEU A 203 -2.61 -15.01 11.31
N LEU A 204 -1.30 -15.24 11.46
CA LEU A 204 -0.39 -14.27 12.03
C LEU A 204 -0.26 -13.00 11.19
N GLU A 205 -0.55 -13.04 9.91
CA GLU A 205 -0.60 -11.85 9.05
C GLU A 205 -1.73 -10.91 9.46
N LEU A 206 -2.89 -11.50 9.77
CA LEU A 206 -4.04 -10.75 10.30
C LEU A 206 -3.74 -10.18 11.69
N PHE A 207 -3.13 -10.98 12.57
CA PHE A 207 -2.62 -10.48 13.85
C PHE A 207 -1.70 -9.27 13.66
N GLY A 208 -0.77 -9.35 12.70
CA GLY A 208 0.13 -8.25 12.40
C GLY A 208 -0.59 -6.96 12.00
N LEU A 209 -1.56 -7.04 11.08
CA LEU A 209 -2.35 -5.88 10.63
C LEU A 209 -3.19 -5.28 11.76
N VAL A 210 -3.89 -6.11 12.52
CA VAL A 210 -4.72 -5.65 13.64
C VAL A 210 -3.87 -5.06 14.76
N SER A 211 -2.73 -5.68 15.09
CA SER A 211 -1.80 -5.14 16.09
C SER A 211 -1.13 -3.83 15.66
N PHE A 212 -1.09 -3.53 14.37
CA PHE A 212 -0.64 -2.23 13.87
C PHE A 212 -1.67 -1.13 14.16
N ILE A 213 -2.95 -1.46 14.15
CA ILE A 213 -4.04 -0.54 14.52
C ILE A 213 -4.14 -0.43 16.03
N ASP A 214 -4.38 -1.56 16.70
CA ASP A 214 -4.55 -1.64 18.15
C ASP A 214 -4.00 -2.98 18.68
N GLU A 215 -2.97 -2.88 19.53
CA GLU A 215 -2.33 -4.05 20.16
C GLU A 215 -3.24 -4.77 21.15
N ARG A 216 -4.25 -4.10 21.69
CA ARG A 216 -5.13 -4.67 22.73
C ARG A 216 -6.17 -5.64 22.17
N THR A 217 -6.50 -5.54 20.89
CA THR A 217 -7.55 -6.37 20.27
C THR A 217 -7.27 -7.87 20.39
N PHE A 218 -6.04 -8.28 20.15
CA PHE A 218 -5.64 -9.68 20.20
C PHE A 218 -4.69 -10.01 21.36
N GLY A 219 -4.21 -9.00 22.07
CA GLY A 219 -3.17 -9.17 23.10
C GLY A 219 -1.81 -9.48 22.51
N ASP A 220 -1.00 -10.24 23.23
CA ASP A 220 0.32 -10.63 22.79
C ASP A 220 0.31 -11.80 21.79
N LEU A 221 1.44 -11.98 21.10
CA LEU A 221 1.58 -12.97 20.04
C LEU A 221 1.48 -14.42 20.53
N SER A 222 1.92 -14.72 21.76
CA SER A 222 1.88 -16.08 22.34
C SER A 222 0.45 -16.47 22.66
N SER A 223 -0.28 -15.61 23.36
CA SER A 223 -1.69 -15.79 23.67
C SER A 223 -2.55 -15.92 22.41
N PHE A 224 -2.27 -15.12 21.37
CA PHE A 224 -2.96 -15.24 20.10
C PHE A 224 -2.73 -16.61 19.43
N LYS A 225 -1.48 -17.08 19.42
CA LYS A 225 -1.15 -18.39 18.83
C LYS A 225 -1.86 -19.54 19.57
N GLU A 226 -1.85 -19.52 20.91
CA GLU A 226 -2.51 -20.53 21.72
C GLU A 226 -4.02 -20.53 21.52
N GLN A 227 -4.63 -19.35 21.54
CA GLN A 227 -6.09 -19.18 21.43
C GLN A 227 -6.61 -19.57 20.05
N PHE A 228 -5.86 -19.32 18.98
CA PHE A 228 -6.30 -19.52 17.59
C PHE A 228 -5.54 -20.63 16.87
N ALA A 229 -4.87 -21.55 17.61
CA ALA A 229 -4.16 -22.72 17.03
C ALA A 229 -5.09 -23.64 16.23
N ASN A 230 -6.34 -23.81 16.67
CA ASN A 230 -7.30 -24.75 16.10
C ASN A 230 -8.52 -24.02 15.51
N LEU A 231 -8.36 -23.33 14.38
CA LEU A 231 -9.46 -22.64 13.68
C LEU A 231 -10.56 -23.57 13.14
N ASN A 232 -10.32 -24.89 13.09
CA ASN A 232 -11.32 -25.86 12.65
C ASN A 232 -12.49 -26.01 13.64
N GLN A 233 -12.35 -25.50 14.85
CA GLN A 233 -13.44 -25.45 15.82
C GLN A 233 -14.31 -24.21 15.56
N ALA A 234 -15.59 -24.42 15.25
CA ALA A 234 -16.55 -23.34 14.97
C ALA A 234 -16.59 -22.24 16.07
N ARG A 235 -16.41 -22.65 17.34
CA ARG A 235 -16.34 -21.72 18.48
C ARG A 235 -15.14 -20.77 18.39
N VAL A 236 -13.97 -21.29 18.06
CA VAL A 236 -12.71 -20.51 17.94
C VAL A 236 -12.82 -19.50 16.79
N PHE A 237 -13.39 -19.95 15.68
CA PHE A 237 -13.67 -19.10 14.52
C PHE A 237 -14.65 -17.98 14.84
N GLY A 238 -15.74 -18.27 15.58
CA GLY A 238 -16.71 -17.27 16.03
C GLY A 238 -16.07 -16.19 16.91
N ILE A 239 -15.22 -16.58 17.88
CA ILE A 239 -14.50 -15.62 18.73
C ILE A 239 -13.58 -14.72 17.90
N LEU A 240 -12.89 -15.26 16.89
CA LEU A 240 -12.04 -14.47 16.00
C LEU A 240 -12.87 -13.44 15.21
N GLN A 241 -14.01 -13.85 14.66
CA GLN A 241 -14.93 -12.96 13.94
C GLN A 241 -15.46 -11.84 14.83
N GLU A 242 -15.88 -12.15 16.05
CA GLU A 242 -16.36 -11.13 17.01
C GLU A 242 -15.29 -10.08 17.32
N ARG A 243 -14.04 -10.50 17.51
CA ARG A 243 -12.93 -9.57 17.76
C ARG A 243 -12.56 -8.73 16.54
N LEU A 244 -12.74 -9.26 15.34
CA LEU A 244 -12.47 -8.55 14.08
C LEU A 244 -13.58 -7.59 13.67
N ARG A 245 -14.83 -7.91 14.01
CA ARG A 245 -16.01 -7.15 13.61
C ARG A 245 -15.95 -5.64 13.88
N PRO A 246 -15.41 -5.14 15.00
CA PRO A 246 -15.29 -3.70 15.24
C PRO A 246 -14.14 -3.03 14.50
N ILE A 247 -13.21 -3.78 13.92
CA ILE A 247 -11.95 -3.24 13.35
C ILE A 247 -11.84 -3.46 11.85
N CYS A 248 -12.41 -4.55 11.32
CA CYS A 248 -12.27 -4.95 9.92
C CYS A 248 -13.61 -4.94 9.19
N HIS A 249 -13.70 -4.17 8.12
CA HIS A 249 -14.78 -4.21 7.13
C HIS A 249 -14.30 -4.91 5.87
N ARG A 250 -15.12 -5.81 5.32
CA ARG A 250 -14.78 -6.54 4.11
C ARG A 250 -16.01 -6.84 3.26
N THR A 251 -16.01 -6.35 2.04
CA THR A 251 -16.98 -6.67 1.00
C THR A 251 -16.34 -7.59 -0.04
N LEU A 252 -17.07 -8.61 -0.47
CA LEU A 252 -16.69 -9.52 -1.55
C LEU A 252 -17.40 -9.16 -2.83
N ARG A 253 -16.75 -9.35 -3.97
CA ARG A 253 -17.36 -9.10 -5.30
C ARG A 253 -18.71 -9.78 -5.47
N ARG A 254 -18.85 -11.02 -4.98
CA ARG A 254 -20.10 -11.79 -5.03
C ARG A 254 -21.28 -11.12 -4.32
N GLN A 255 -21.03 -10.23 -3.36
CA GLN A 255 -22.05 -9.52 -2.59
C GLN A 255 -22.59 -8.28 -3.31
N VAL A 256 -21.88 -7.78 -4.32
CA VAL A 256 -22.14 -6.53 -5.01
C VAL A 256 -22.52 -6.73 -6.49
N THR A 257 -22.68 -7.97 -6.94
CA THR A 257 -23.02 -8.31 -8.33
C THR A 257 -24.35 -7.76 -8.80
N ALA A 258 -25.24 -7.39 -7.86
CA ALA A 258 -26.53 -6.81 -8.18
C ALA A 258 -26.43 -5.39 -8.79
N TYR A 259 -25.35 -4.66 -8.49
CA TYR A 259 -25.18 -3.28 -8.95
C TYR A 259 -23.79 -2.98 -9.54
N ILE A 260 -22.82 -3.92 -9.44
CA ILE A 260 -21.54 -3.82 -10.14
C ILE A 260 -21.42 -4.98 -11.14
N PRO A 261 -21.49 -4.71 -12.45
CA PRO A 261 -21.24 -5.74 -13.45
C PRO A 261 -19.75 -6.07 -13.52
N PHE A 262 -19.38 -7.32 -13.28
CA PHE A 262 -18.02 -7.80 -13.49
C PHE A 262 -17.90 -8.53 -14.81
N THR A 263 -16.85 -8.25 -15.56
CA THR A 263 -16.51 -9.02 -16.76
C THR A 263 -16.10 -10.44 -16.38
N ARG A 264 -16.59 -11.43 -17.13
CA ARG A 264 -16.14 -12.81 -16.97
C ARG A 264 -14.72 -12.94 -17.54
N ARG A 265 -13.83 -13.52 -16.74
CA ARG A 265 -12.47 -13.80 -17.17
C ARG A 265 -12.46 -15.17 -17.86
N HIS A 266 -12.14 -15.21 -19.13
CA HIS A 266 -11.84 -16.44 -19.85
C HIS A 266 -10.32 -16.56 -19.96
N ALA A 267 -9.76 -17.59 -19.35
CA ALA A 267 -8.36 -17.93 -19.55
C ALA A 267 -8.26 -18.70 -20.87
N LEU A 268 -7.52 -18.12 -21.81
CA LEU A 268 -7.14 -18.79 -23.05
C LEU A 268 -5.70 -19.27 -22.85
N LEU A 269 -5.49 -20.56 -23.04
CA LEU A 269 -4.16 -21.17 -23.08
C LEU A 269 -3.83 -21.38 -24.54
N GLU A 270 -2.83 -20.67 -25.04
CA GLU A 270 -2.24 -20.92 -26.35
C GLU A 270 -0.92 -21.64 -26.16
N GLU A 271 -0.84 -22.84 -26.70
CA GLU A 271 0.41 -23.63 -26.73
C GLU A 271 1.13 -23.36 -28.03
N PHE A 272 2.39 -23.07 -27.96
CA PHE A 272 3.27 -22.94 -29.12
C PHE A 272 4.48 -23.84 -28.99
N THR A 273 4.99 -24.32 -30.12
CA THR A 273 6.24 -25.06 -30.13
C THR A 273 7.35 -24.08 -30.54
N PRO A 274 8.38 -23.87 -29.70
CA PRO A 274 9.49 -23.00 -30.04
C PRO A 274 10.24 -23.51 -31.27
N GLU A 275 10.92 -22.62 -31.99
CA GLU A 275 11.87 -23.02 -33.03
C GLU A 275 13.12 -23.65 -32.38
N GLU A 276 13.79 -24.55 -33.12
CA GLU A 276 15.02 -25.21 -32.63
C GLU A 276 16.09 -24.20 -32.16
N SER A 277 16.14 -23.03 -32.79
CA SER A 277 17.08 -21.95 -32.42
C SER A 277 16.72 -21.33 -31.06
N GLU A 278 15.44 -21.24 -30.73
CA GLU A 278 14.95 -20.72 -29.44
C GLU A 278 15.18 -21.73 -28.31
N ASP A 279 14.89 -23.00 -28.54
CA ASP A 279 15.19 -24.09 -27.61
C ASP A 279 16.69 -24.15 -27.31
N ARG A 280 17.52 -24.09 -28.32
CA ARG A 280 18.97 -24.06 -28.14
C ARG A 280 19.43 -22.85 -27.32
N LEU A 281 18.87 -21.66 -27.57
CA LEU A 281 19.16 -20.47 -26.78
C LEU A 281 18.74 -20.67 -25.33
N TYR A 282 17.56 -21.25 -25.09
CA TYR A 282 17.05 -21.57 -23.76
C TYR A 282 18.00 -22.48 -22.99
N ASP A 283 18.48 -23.53 -23.63
CA ASP A 283 19.40 -24.51 -23.03
C ASP A 283 20.75 -23.88 -22.70
N LEU A 284 21.35 -23.14 -23.64
CA LEU A 284 22.64 -22.48 -23.43
C LEU A 284 22.59 -21.44 -22.30
N VAL A 285 21.53 -20.62 -22.24
CA VAL A 285 21.37 -19.64 -21.18
C VAL A 285 21.08 -20.33 -19.84
N SER A 286 20.29 -21.39 -19.84
CA SER A 286 19.97 -22.17 -18.63
C SER A 286 21.23 -22.87 -18.09
N GLU A 287 22.07 -23.44 -18.97
CA GLU A 287 23.35 -24.01 -18.59
C GLU A 287 24.30 -22.97 -18.00
N TYR A 288 24.42 -21.81 -18.67
CA TYR A 288 25.23 -20.71 -18.15
C TYR A 288 24.77 -20.28 -16.75
N LEU A 289 23.47 -20.12 -16.53
CA LEU A 289 22.90 -19.67 -15.24
C LEU A 289 23.01 -20.72 -14.12
N ARG A 290 23.26 -22.00 -14.44
CA ARG A 290 23.51 -23.07 -13.47
C ARG A 290 24.95 -23.09 -12.95
N ARG A 291 25.90 -22.46 -13.66
CA ARG A 291 27.31 -22.48 -13.27
C ARG A 291 27.53 -21.83 -11.90
N ASP A 292 28.39 -22.42 -11.09
CA ASP A 292 28.68 -21.92 -9.75
C ASP A 292 29.41 -20.55 -9.76
N ASN A 293 30.10 -20.23 -10.82
CA ASN A 293 30.89 -19.01 -10.95
C ASN A 293 30.45 -18.15 -12.14
N LEU A 294 29.45 -17.29 -11.92
CA LEU A 294 28.93 -16.39 -12.95
C LEU A 294 29.73 -15.09 -12.98
N GLN A 295 30.74 -15.03 -13.83
CA GLN A 295 31.65 -13.90 -13.98
C GLN A 295 30.99 -12.57 -14.36
N ALA A 296 29.84 -12.60 -15.03
CA ALA A 296 29.14 -11.40 -15.49
C ALA A 296 28.08 -10.86 -14.53
N LEU A 297 27.73 -11.61 -13.49
CA LEU A 297 26.69 -11.22 -12.54
C LEU A 297 27.29 -10.88 -11.16
N PRO A 298 26.78 -9.82 -10.48
CA PRO A 298 27.24 -9.48 -9.14
C PRO A 298 26.90 -10.61 -8.14
N ALA A 299 27.85 -10.99 -7.31
CA ALA A 299 27.73 -12.10 -6.37
C ALA A 299 26.51 -11.95 -5.40
N GLY A 300 26.27 -10.74 -4.90
CA GLY A 300 25.18 -10.47 -3.93
C GLY A 300 23.76 -10.46 -4.52
N GLN A 301 23.60 -10.44 -5.85
CA GLN A 301 22.27 -10.38 -6.51
C GLN A 301 22.03 -11.58 -7.44
N ARG A 302 22.86 -12.58 -7.38
CA ARG A 302 22.90 -13.69 -8.32
C ARG A 302 21.57 -14.46 -8.44
N SER A 303 20.97 -14.87 -7.32
CA SER A 303 19.73 -15.65 -7.35
C SER A 303 18.55 -14.85 -7.92
N LEU A 304 18.46 -13.57 -7.60
CA LEU A 304 17.43 -12.68 -8.14
C LEU A 304 17.62 -12.46 -9.64
N MET A 305 18.84 -12.17 -10.07
CA MET A 305 19.15 -11.97 -11.50
C MET A 305 18.91 -13.24 -12.32
N THR A 306 19.26 -14.41 -11.80
CA THR A 306 18.97 -15.71 -12.43
C THR A 306 17.46 -15.91 -12.59
N LEU A 307 16.66 -15.59 -11.57
CA LEU A 307 15.21 -15.68 -11.64
C LEU A 307 14.61 -14.74 -12.69
N VAL A 308 15.10 -13.50 -12.73
CA VAL A 308 14.64 -12.48 -13.70
C VAL A 308 15.00 -12.91 -15.14
N LEU A 309 16.24 -13.33 -15.37
CA LEU A 309 16.70 -13.78 -16.69
C LEU A 309 15.91 -15.00 -17.18
N ARG A 310 15.61 -15.96 -16.30
CA ARG A 310 14.76 -17.11 -16.66
C ARG A 310 13.33 -16.69 -17.01
N LYS A 311 12.75 -15.73 -16.29
CA LYS A 311 11.42 -15.21 -16.63
C LYS A 311 11.41 -14.48 -17.97
N LEU A 312 12.44 -13.68 -18.26
CA LEU A 312 12.56 -12.99 -19.53
C LEU A 312 12.74 -14.01 -20.68
N LEU A 313 13.57 -15.03 -20.48
CA LEU A 313 13.81 -16.09 -21.46
C LEU A 313 12.54 -16.88 -21.78
N ALA A 314 11.76 -17.23 -20.74
CA ALA A 314 10.46 -17.90 -20.91
C ALA A 314 9.36 -17.00 -21.48
N SER A 315 9.55 -15.69 -21.48
CA SER A 315 8.59 -14.74 -22.03
C SER A 315 8.77 -14.51 -23.53
N SER A 316 10.01 -14.23 -23.95
CA SER A 316 10.33 -13.93 -25.36
C SER A 316 11.84 -13.80 -25.54
N THR A 317 12.35 -14.26 -26.70
CA THR A 317 13.75 -14.07 -27.14
C THR A 317 14.09 -12.59 -27.26
N PHE A 318 13.16 -11.73 -27.68
CA PHE A 318 13.33 -10.29 -27.72
C PHE A 318 13.50 -9.67 -26.31
N ALA A 319 12.74 -10.15 -25.33
CA ALA A 319 12.81 -9.61 -23.98
C ALA A 319 14.18 -9.82 -23.32
N ILE A 320 14.87 -10.90 -23.64
CA ILE A 320 16.17 -11.23 -23.05
C ILE A 320 17.36 -10.72 -23.89
N ALA A 321 17.18 -10.42 -25.18
CA ALA A 321 18.26 -10.07 -26.09
C ALA A 321 19.16 -8.94 -25.56
N GLY A 322 18.60 -7.83 -25.10
CA GLY A 322 19.37 -6.71 -24.54
C GLY A 322 20.18 -7.10 -23.29
N ALA A 323 19.62 -7.95 -22.42
CA ALA A 323 20.29 -8.43 -21.22
C ALA A 323 21.47 -9.37 -21.58
N LEU A 324 21.29 -10.27 -22.56
CA LEU A 324 22.34 -11.17 -23.03
C LEU A 324 23.49 -10.39 -23.73
N THR A 325 23.16 -9.39 -24.54
CA THR A 325 24.15 -8.51 -25.16
C THR A 325 25.01 -7.82 -24.10
N SER A 326 24.39 -7.23 -23.08
CA SER A 326 25.12 -6.58 -21.99
C SER A 326 26.00 -7.56 -21.19
N ILE A 327 25.53 -8.79 -20.97
CA ILE A 327 26.29 -9.84 -20.30
C ILE A 327 27.51 -10.23 -21.16
N ALA A 328 27.31 -10.45 -22.48
CA ALA A 328 28.38 -10.79 -23.41
C ALA A 328 29.46 -9.71 -23.51
N GLU A 329 29.07 -8.44 -23.55
CA GLU A 329 30.00 -7.29 -23.53
C GLU A 329 30.84 -7.24 -22.24
N ARG A 330 30.23 -7.46 -21.08
CA ARG A 330 30.96 -7.52 -19.80
C ARG A 330 31.97 -8.67 -19.79
N LEU A 331 31.60 -9.84 -20.29
CA LEU A 331 32.52 -10.98 -20.38
C LEU A 331 33.68 -10.70 -21.34
N LYS A 332 33.42 -10.14 -22.53
CA LYS A 332 34.45 -9.74 -23.48
C LYS A 332 35.43 -8.71 -22.87
N LYS A 333 34.89 -7.73 -22.10
CA LYS A 333 35.74 -6.73 -21.43
C LYS A 333 36.62 -7.34 -20.35
N LYS A 334 36.12 -8.33 -19.60
CA LYS A 334 36.91 -9.06 -18.60
C LYS A 334 38.01 -9.90 -19.24
N LEU A 335 37.69 -10.65 -20.30
CA LEU A 335 38.67 -11.45 -21.03
C LEU A 335 39.82 -10.58 -21.59
N ARG A 336 39.48 -9.42 -22.18
CA ARG A 336 40.51 -8.48 -22.68
C ARG A 336 41.41 -7.98 -21.55
N LYS A 337 40.83 -7.71 -20.35
CA LYS A 337 41.61 -7.27 -19.22
C LYS A 337 42.50 -8.37 -18.65
N GLN A 338 42.05 -9.62 -18.62
CA GLN A 338 42.85 -10.76 -18.21
C GLN A 338 44.03 -11.02 -19.20
N ALA A 339 43.75 -11.03 -20.49
CA ALA A 339 44.78 -11.19 -21.49
C ALA A 339 45.87 -10.08 -21.44
N LEU A 340 45.46 -8.86 -21.10
CA LEU A 340 46.41 -7.75 -20.91
C LEU A 340 47.29 -7.92 -19.67
N VAL A 341 46.73 -8.47 -18.58
CA VAL A 341 47.49 -8.76 -17.35
C VAL A 341 48.46 -9.91 -17.60
N GLU A 342 47.99 -10.98 -18.22
CA GLU A 342 48.84 -12.13 -18.59
C GLU A 342 50.02 -11.73 -19.49
N SER A 343 49.79 -10.86 -20.52
CA SER A 343 50.86 -10.37 -21.35
C SER A 343 51.88 -9.46 -20.62
N LEU A 344 51.42 -8.72 -19.59
CA LEU A 344 52.30 -7.93 -18.74
C LEU A 344 53.11 -8.76 -17.74
N GLU A 345 52.54 -9.91 -17.31
CA GLU A 345 53.23 -10.87 -16.43
C GLU A 345 54.30 -11.70 -17.23
N GLU A 346 54.09 -11.91 -18.51
CA GLU A 346 55.06 -12.58 -19.39
C GLU A 346 56.21 -11.64 -19.80
N GLU A 347 56.06 -10.31 -19.77
CA GLU A 347 57.08 -9.32 -20.09
C GLU A 347 57.94 -8.88 -18.86
N LEU A 348 57.55 -9.30 -17.66
CA LEU A 348 58.29 -9.04 -16.40
C LEU A 348 59.10 -10.25 -15.97
#